data_14bd590ecc4d1335bb4fc207445de33e
#
_entry.id   14bd590ecc4d1335bb4fc207445de33e
#
_cell.length_a   1.000
_cell.length_b   1.000
_cell.length_c   1.000
_cell.angle_alpha   90.00
_cell.angle_beta   90.00
_cell.angle_gamma   90.00
#
_symmetry.space_group_name_H-M   'P 1'
#
loop_
_entity.id
_entity.type
_entity.pdbx_description
1 polymer ?
#
loop_
_entity_poly.entity_id
_entity_poly.type
_entity_poly.pdbx_seq_one_letter_code
_entity_poly.pdbx_strand_id
1 'polypeptide(L)'
;LPREIFPLSTLGTSAVNSAIQLVILLGAIVVTGAIPSLAQLAYLPLALVVLVVYATLFALLLSALNVYMRDIQHLIEVITFLAFWASPIVYSYSYVQKALAVNYPVAHEIYLANPVTLAILGFQRSLWAAGIDQPYPVHLMIRLAVAALIGIVLIFGAHRVFARLEGNFAQEL
;
A
#
# COMPACT_ATOMS: atom_id res chain seq x y z
N LEU A 1 6.66 -26.72 10.66
CA LEU A 1 6.84 -25.26 10.56
C LEU A 1 5.55 -24.65 10.04
N PRO A 2 5.03 -23.56 10.64
CA PRO A 2 3.85 -22.88 10.15
C PRO A 2 4.08 -22.43 8.71
N ARG A 3 3.15 -22.74 7.79
CA ARG A 3 3.30 -22.40 6.36
C ARG A 3 3.25 -20.90 6.09
N GLU A 4 2.80 -20.12 7.05
CA GLU A 4 2.84 -18.64 7.04
C GLU A 4 4.26 -18.06 6.94
N ILE A 5 5.30 -18.85 7.27
CA ILE A 5 6.70 -18.40 7.19
C ILE A 5 7.10 -18.06 5.76
N PHE A 6 6.57 -18.77 4.74
CA PHE A 6 6.93 -18.52 3.35
C PHE A 6 6.46 -17.14 2.85
N PRO A 7 5.17 -16.75 2.97
CA PRO A 7 4.75 -15.40 2.57
C PRO A 7 5.40 -14.31 3.41
N LEU A 8 5.65 -14.55 4.70
CA LEU A 8 6.31 -13.58 5.58
C LEU A 8 7.80 -13.40 5.24
N SER A 9 8.52 -14.46 4.84
CA SER A 9 9.92 -14.35 4.43
C SER A 9 10.07 -13.56 3.13
N THR A 10 9.19 -13.76 2.17
CA THR A 10 9.15 -12.98 0.92
C THR A 10 8.83 -11.51 1.19
N LEU A 11 7.88 -11.25 2.10
CA LEU A 11 7.58 -9.90 2.56
C LEU A 11 8.79 -9.26 3.24
N GLY A 12 9.53 -10.01 4.07
CA GLY A 12 10.76 -9.57 4.71
C GLY A 12 11.83 -9.15 3.71
N THR A 13 12.06 -9.95 2.67
CA THR A 13 13.01 -9.62 1.59
C THR A 13 12.60 -8.35 0.86
N SER A 14 11.31 -8.21 0.53
CA SER A 14 10.77 -7.02 -0.11
C SER A 14 10.88 -5.78 0.79
N ALA A 15 10.70 -5.93 2.10
CA ALA A 15 10.86 -4.86 3.08
C ALA A 15 12.32 -4.37 3.16
N VAL A 16 13.30 -5.28 3.14
CA VAL A 16 14.73 -4.92 3.10
C VAL A 16 15.06 -4.13 1.83
N ASN A 17 14.61 -4.60 0.66
CA ASN A 17 14.81 -3.89 -0.60
C ASN A 17 14.16 -2.49 -0.57
N SER A 18 12.95 -2.38 -0.04
CA SER A 18 12.26 -1.09 0.12
C SER A 18 12.98 -0.15 1.09
N ALA A 19 13.54 -0.69 2.18
CA ALA A 19 14.33 0.08 3.13
C ALA A 19 15.60 0.64 2.48
N ILE A 20 16.31 -0.16 1.68
CA ILE A 20 17.50 0.29 0.93
C ILE A 20 17.11 1.43 -0.03
N GLN A 21 16.03 1.27 -0.79
CA GLN A 21 15.54 2.30 -1.71
C GLN A 21 15.14 3.59 -0.97
N LEU A 22 14.51 3.46 0.20
CA LEU A 22 14.15 4.60 1.04
C LEU A 22 15.40 5.33 1.55
N VAL A 23 16.43 4.62 1.98
CA VAL A 23 17.72 5.22 2.41
C VAL A 23 18.38 5.98 1.27
N ILE A 24 18.41 5.39 0.06
CA ILE A 24 18.95 6.05 -1.14
C ILE A 24 18.15 7.33 -1.45
N LEU A 25 16.82 7.26 -1.38
CA LEU A 25 15.94 8.41 -1.62
C LEU A 25 16.19 9.53 -0.59
N LEU A 26 16.28 9.18 0.70
CA LEU A 26 16.59 10.14 1.75
C LEU A 26 17.96 10.77 1.56
N GLY A 27 18.97 9.99 1.16
CA GLY A 27 20.28 10.48 0.78
C GLY A 27 20.22 11.49 -0.38
N ALA A 28 19.45 11.17 -1.43
CA ALA A 28 19.25 12.09 -2.56
C ALA A 28 18.56 13.40 -2.14
N ILE A 29 17.56 13.34 -1.27
CA ILE A 29 16.87 14.52 -0.70
C ILE A 29 17.85 15.43 0.04
N VAL A 30 18.74 14.85 0.85
CA VAL A 30 19.76 15.61 1.58
C VAL A 30 20.76 16.26 0.61
N VAL A 31 21.25 15.52 -0.39
CA VAL A 31 22.20 16.02 -1.38
C VAL A 31 21.61 17.15 -2.23
N THR A 32 20.33 17.05 -2.60
CA THR A 32 19.64 18.08 -3.39
C THR A 32 19.19 19.29 -2.57
N GLY A 33 19.28 19.22 -1.24
CA GLY A 33 18.82 20.29 -0.34
C GLY A 33 17.29 20.43 -0.27
N ALA A 34 16.52 19.51 -0.88
CA ALA A 34 15.06 19.51 -0.89
C ALA A 34 14.48 18.90 0.40
N ILE A 35 14.97 19.36 1.55
CA ILE A 35 14.63 18.76 2.86
C ILE A 35 13.17 19.06 3.22
N PRO A 36 12.32 18.02 3.44
CA PRO A 36 10.95 18.21 3.86
C PRO A 36 10.86 18.81 5.27
N SER A 37 9.78 19.55 5.54
CA SER A 37 9.50 20.03 6.88
C SER A 37 9.13 18.88 7.84
N LEU A 38 9.28 19.10 9.15
CA LEU A 38 8.85 18.12 10.16
C LEU A 38 7.37 17.76 10.04
N ALA A 39 6.53 18.72 9.66
CA ALA A 39 5.11 18.48 9.43
C ALA A 39 4.86 17.55 8.23
N GLN A 40 5.68 17.62 7.19
CA GLN A 40 5.64 16.70 6.05
C GLN A 40 6.16 15.31 6.45
N LEU A 41 7.28 15.24 7.15
CA LEU A 41 7.85 13.96 7.60
C LEU A 41 6.90 13.18 8.53
N ALA A 42 5.99 13.84 9.23
CA ALA A 42 4.98 13.17 10.07
C ALA A 42 4.05 12.22 9.28
N TYR A 43 3.90 12.39 7.97
CA TYR A 43 3.13 11.48 7.13
C TYR A 43 3.86 10.17 6.84
N LEU A 44 5.21 10.16 6.87
CA LEU A 44 6.03 9.02 6.48
C LEU A 44 5.77 7.76 7.32
N PRO A 45 5.82 7.80 8.68
CA PRO A 45 5.60 6.62 9.48
C PRO A 45 4.21 6.01 9.27
N LEU A 46 3.19 6.86 9.10
CA LEU A 46 1.83 6.40 8.89
C LEU A 46 1.64 5.78 7.50
N ALA A 47 2.25 6.36 6.46
CA ALA A 47 2.27 5.78 5.13
C ALA A 47 2.99 4.43 5.09
N LEU A 48 4.12 4.29 5.82
CA LEU A 48 4.83 3.03 5.99
C LEU A 48 3.97 1.98 6.69
N VAL A 49 3.27 2.35 7.77
CA VAL A 49 2.36 1.43 8.47
C VAL A 49 1.25 0.94 7.52
N VAL A 50 0.60 1.83 6.77
CA VAL A 50 -0.42 1.44 5.79
C VAL A 50 0.17 0.47 4.77
N LEU A 51 1.34 0.79 4.20
CA LEU A 51 2.00 -0.06 3.21
C LEU A 51 2.27 -1.47 3.76
N VAL A 52 2.91 -1.58 4.94
CA VAL A 52 3.27 -2.87 5.55
C VAL A 52 2.04 -3.67 5.92
N VAL A 53 1.03 -3.03 6.50
CA VAL A 53 -0.22 -3.67 6.90
C VAL A 53 -0.94 -4.28 5.69
N TYR A 54 -1.11 -3.54 4.61
CA TYR A 54 -1.79 -4.05 3.42
C TYR A 54 -0.92 -5.02 2.62
N ALA A 55 0.40 -4.84 2.57
CA ALA A 55 1.30 -5.83 1.98
C ALA A 55 1.21 -7.18 2.71
N THR A 56 1.17 -7.17 4.05
CA THR A 56 0.99 -8.37 4.86
C THR A 56 -0.39 -9.01 4.63
N LEU A 57 -1.44 -8.19 4.61
CA LEU A 57 -2.81 -8.66 4.34
C LEU A 57 -2.91 -9.37 2.99
N PHE A 58 -2.40 -8.74 1.93
CA PHE A 58 -2.41 -9.34 0.59
C PHE A 58 -1.50 -10.56 0.49
N ALA A 59 -0.33 -10.55 1.13
CA ALA A 59 0.57 -11.70 1.15
C ALA A 59 -0.12 -12.94 1.75
N LEU A 60 -0.83 -12.79 2.87
CA LEU A 60 -1.57 -13.89 3.51
C LEU A 60 -2.74 -14.37 2.63
N LEU A 61 -3.57 -13.46 2.13
CA LEU A 61 -4.73 -13.82 1.32
C LEU A 61 -4.34 -14.48 0.00
N LEU A 62 -3.38 -13.90 -0.72
CA LEU A 62 -2.95 -14.40 -2.02
C LEU A 62 -2.16 -15.71 -1.90
N SER A 63 -1.39 -15.89 -0.81
CA SER A 63 -0.73 -17.16 -0.53
C SER A 63 -1.75 -18.28 -0.30
N ALA A 64 -2.82 -18.01 0.43
CA ALA A 64 -3.90 -18.98 0.63
C ALA A 64 -4.59 -19.33 -0.70
N LEU A 65 -4.91 -18.34 -1.52
CA LEU A 65 -5.58 -18.53 -2.81
C LEU A 65 -4.70 -19.28 -3.82
N ASN A 66 -3.39 -19.03 -3.82
CA ASN A 66 -2.45 -19.65 -4.76
C ASN A 66 -2.34 -21.19 -4.58
N VAL A 67 -2.70 -21.71 -3.40
CA VAL A 67 -2.73 -23.16 -3.16
C VAL A 67 -3.91 -23.81 -3.90
N TYR A 68 -5.05 -23.12 -3.98
CA TYR A 68 -6.27 -23.66 -4.61
C TYR A 68 -6.34 -23.41 -6.12
N MET A 69 -5.70 -22.34 -6.58
CA MET A 69 -5.84 -21.87 -7.97
C MET A 69 -4.45 -21.57 -8.57
N ARG A 70 -3.90 -22.49 -9.33
CA ARG A 70 -2.58 -22.32 -9.98
C ARG A 70 -2.52 -21.12 -10.93
N ASP A 71 -3.63 -20.77 -11.57
CA ASP A 71 -3.72 -19.67 -12.53
C ASP A 71 -3.86 -18.28 -11.86
N ILE A 72 -4.01 -18.24 -10.54
CA ILE A 72 -4.20 -16.97 -9.81
C ILE A 72 -2.98 -16.05 -9.96
N GLN A 73 -1.80 -16.59 -10.19
CA GLN A 73 -0.58 -15.81 -10.37
C GLN A 73 -0.69 -14.86 -11.57
N HIS A 74 -1.15 -15.34 -12.72
CA HIS A 74 -1.36 -14.49 -13.89
C HIS A 74 -2.44 -13.44 -13.66
N LEU A 75 -3.49 -13.79 -12.93
CA LEU A 75 -4.54 -12.83 -12.56
C LEU A 75 -3.97 -11.72 -11.65
N ILE A 76 -3.12 -12.07 -10.68
CA ILE A 76 -2.46 -11.12 -9.80
C ILE A 76 -1.56 -10.17 -10.59
N GLU A 77 -0.81 -10.66 -11.57
CA GLU A 77 0.03 -9.83 -12.45
C GLU A 77 -0.80 -8.76 -13.17
N VAL A 78 -1.94 -9.18 -13.76
CA VAL A 78 -2.85 -8.25 -14.45
C VAL A 78 -3.47 -7.24 -13.46
N ILE A 79 -3.94 -7.70 -12.30
CA ILE A 79 -4.52 -6.83 -11.27
C ILE A 79 -3.47 -5.83 -10.77
N THR A 80 -2.23 -6.27 -10.55
CA THR A 80 -1.14 -5.40 -10.09
C THR A 80 -0.80 -4.35 -11.15
N PHE A 81 -0.78 -4.73 -12.42
CA PHE A 81 -0.60 -3.79 -13.53
C PHE A 81 -1.72 -2.75 -13.58
N LEU A 82 -2.98 -3.18 -13.47
CA LEU A 82 -4.12 -2.26 -13.44
C LEU A 82 -4.09 -1.35 -12.20
N ALA A 83 -3.73 -1.89 -11.03
CA ALA A 83 -3.61 -1.13 -9.80
C ALA A 83 -2.50 -0.07 -9.87
N PHE A 84 -1.38 -0.36 -10.55
CA PHE A 84 -0.33 0.61 -10.82
C PHE A 84 -0.86 1.82 -11.61
N TRP A 85 -1.62 1.57 -12.69
CA TRP A 85 -2.22 2.63 -13.49
C TRP A 85 -3.39 3.33 -12.79
N ALA A 86 -4.10 2.64 -11.92
CA ALA A 86 -5.17 3.24 -11.11
C ALA A 86 -4.65 4.10 -9.95
N SER A 87 -3.36 4.00 -9.61
CA SER A 87 -2.73 4.72 -8.49
C SER A 87 -2.00 5.97 -8.96
N PRO A 88 -1.86 7.02 -8.12
CA PRO A 88 -1.22 8.29 -8.48
C PRO A 88 0.32 8.17 -8.47
N ILE A 89 0.86 7.18 -9.20
CA ILE A 89 2.29 6.95 -9.41
C ILE A 89 2.74 7.66 -10.69
N VAL A 90 1.97 7.46 -11.77
CA VAL A 90 2.30 7.94 -13.13
C VAL A 90 1.73 9.33 -13.39
N TYR A 91 0.70 9.72 -12.64
CA TYR A 91 0.03 11.00 -12.78
C TYR A 91 -0.15 11.70 -11.42
N SER A 92 -0.28 13.03 -11.44
CA SER A 92 -0.54 13.79 -10.23
C SER A 92 -1.98 13.60 -9.76
N TYR A 93 -2.19 13.52 -8.45
CA TYR A 93 -3.51 13.52 -7.83
C TYR A 93 -4.38 14.72 -8.26
N SER A 94 -3.77 15.86 -8.61
CA SER A 94 -4.49 17.04 -9.10
C SER A 94 -5.38 16.77 -10.32
N TYR A 95 -4.97 15.85 -11.21
CA TYR A 95 -5.80 15.45 -12.36
C TYR A 95 -7.04 14.68 -11.91
N VAL A 96 -6.89 13.75 -10.98
CA VAL A 96 -8.01 12.98 -10.42
C VAL A 96 -8.98 13.88 -9.69
N GLN A 97 -8.47 14.81 -8.88
CA GLN A 97 -9.29 15.77 -8.16
C GLN A 97 -10.12 16.63 -9.12
N LYS A 98 -9.51 17.19 -10.17
CA LYS A 98 -10.22 17.99 -11.16
C LYS A 98 -11.25 17.17 -11.94
N ALA A 99 -10.95 15.93 -12.27
CA ALA A 99 -11.85 15.07 -13.05
C ALA A 99 -13.03 14.53 -12.23
N LEU A 100 -12.79 14.11 -10.99
CA LEU A 100 -13.76 13.36 -10.21
C LEU A 100 -14.40 14.15 -9.07
N ALA A 101 -13.68 15.06 -8.40
CA ALA A 101 -14.18 15.65 -7.16
C ALA A 101 -15.48 16.45 -7.33
N VAL A 102 -15.66 17.13 -8.49
CA VAL A 102 -16.83 17.95 -8.76
C VAL A 102 -17.96 17.14 -9.41
N ASN A 103 -17.62 16.35 -10.44
CA ASN A 103 -18.62 15.69 -11.28
C ASN A 103 -19.02 14.30 -10.74
N TYR A 104 -18.10 13.62 -10.03
CA TYR A 104 -18.27 12.25 -9.56
C TYR A 104 -17.72 12.08 -8.12
N PRO A 105 -18.33 12.73 -7.11
CA PRO A 105 -17.80 12.73 -5.73
C PRO A 105 -17.71 11.32 -5.14
N VAL A 106 -18.63 10.44 -5.46
CA VAL A 106 -18.61 9.04 -5.00
C VAL A 106 -17.40 8.29 -5.58
N ALA A 107 -17.13 8.45 -6.88
CA ALA A 107 -15.97 7.84 -7.52
C ALA A 107 -14.65 8.38 -6.95
N HIS A 108 -14.61 9.67 -6.62
CA HIS A 108 -13.47 10.28 -5.94
C HIS A 108 -13.23 9.69 -4.55
N GLU A 109 -14.28 9.48 -3.75
CA GLU A 109 -14.15 8.85 -2.43
C GLU A 109 -13.75 7.37 -2.54
N ILE A 110 -14.26 6.63 -3.52
CA ILE A 110 -13.83 5.24 -3.80
C ILE A 110 -12.34 5.20 -4.16
N TYR A 111 -11.87 6.13 -4.99
CA TYR A 111 -10.46 6.26 -5.33
C TYR A 111 -9.58 6.52 -4.09
N LEU A 112 -10.04 7.40 -3.19
CA LEU A 112 -9.36 7.71 -1.93
C LEU A 112 -9.53 6.63 -0.84
N ALA A 113 -10.49 5.72 -0.98
CA ALA A 113 -10.62 4.55 -0.10
C ALA A 113 -9.58 3.46 -0.40
N ASN A 114 -8.91 3.52 -1.57
CA ASN A 114 -7.84 2.59 -1.92
C ASN A 114 -6.61 2.82 -1.02
N PRO A 115 -6.21 1.84 -0.20
CA PRO A 115 -5.08 1.98 0.72
C PRO A 115 -3.74 2.20 0.01
N VAL A 116 -3.56 1.63 -1.18
CA VAL A 116 -2.36 1.83 -2.01
C VAL A 116 -2.26 3.29 -2.45
N THR A 117 -3.37 3.86 -2.91
CA THR A 117 -3.46 5.29 -3.26
C THR A 117 -3.11 6.18 -2.05
N LEU A 118 -3.67 5.89 -0.88
CA LEU A 118 -3.39 6.65 0.35
C LEU A 118 -1.92 6.55 0.76
N ALA A 119 -1.33 5.35 0.72
CA ALA A 119 0.08 5.17 1.03
C ALA A 119 0.98 5.99 0.08
N ILE A 120 0.72 5.94 -1.24
CA ILE A 120 1.46 6.70 -2.24
C ILE A 120 1.36 8.21 -1.98
N LEU A 121 0.15 8.72 -1.74
CA LEU A 121 -0.05 10.13 -1.41
C LEU A 121 0.63 10.53 -0.10
N GLY A 122 0.66 9.63 0.89
CA GLY A 122 1.41 9.81 2.13
C GLY A 122 2.91 9.92 1.91
N PHE A 123 3.50 9.04 1.08
CA PHE A 123 4.91 9.12 0.68
C PHE A 123 5.21 10.39 -0.12
N GLN A 124 4.38 10.73 -1.10
CA GLN A 124 4.54 11.95 -1.88
C GLN A 124 4.48 13.19 -0.98
N ARG A 125 3.52 13.26 -0.06
CA ARG A 125 3.39 14.38 0.88
C ARG A 125 4.59 14.49 1.82
N SER A 126 5.17 13.35 2.22
CA SER A 126 6.27 13.32 3.18
C SER A 126 7.65 13.60 2.56
N LEU A 127 7.89 13.13 1.34
CA LEU A 127 9.24 13.10 0.76
C LEU A 127 9.41 14.04 -0.44
N TRP A 128 8.32 14.47 -1.07
CA TRP A 128 8.39 15.34 -2.25
C TRP A 128 8.23 16.81 -1.88
N ALA A 129 9.33 17.43 -1.47
CA ALA A 129 9.34 18.85 -1.08
C ALA A 129 8.92 19.80 -2.23
N ALA A 130 9.29 19.50 -3.49
CA ALA A 130 8.88 20.28 -4.65
C ALA A 130 7.36 20.20 -4.95
N GLY A 131 6.67 19.23 -4.39
CA GLY A 131 5.22 19.05 -4.54
C GLY A 131 4.40 19.67 -3.42
N ILE A 132 4.96 20.57 -2.60
CA ILE A 132 4.28 21.15 -1.44
C ILE A 132 3.00 21.89 -1.81
N ASP A 133 2.99 22.54 -2.97
CA ASP A 133 1.85 23.30 -3.50
C ASP A 133 0.83 22.43 -4.28
N GLN A 134 1.12 21.15 -4.42
CA GLN A 134 0.17 20.23 -5.06
C GLN A 134 -1.03 19.97 -4.14
N PRO A 135 -2.24 19.85 -4.71
CA PRO A 135 -3.40 19.51 -3.91
C PRO A 135 -3.25 18.09 -3.34
N TYR A 136 -3.62 17.93 -2.09
CA TYR A 136 -3.72 16.64 -1.42
C TYR A 136 -5.15 16.48 -0.87
N PRO A 137 -5.60 15.23 -0.63
CA PRO A 137 -6.91 14.99 -0.03
C PRO A 137 -7.05 15.69 1.32
N VAL A 138 -8.23 16.23 1.57
CA VAL A 138 -8.57 16.77 2.88
C VAL A 138 -8.43 15.66 3.93
N HIS A 139 -7.83 16.02 5.07
CA HIS A 139 -7.59 15.10 6.20
C HIS A 139 -6.79 13.83 5.82
N LEU A 140 -5.77 13.94 4.94
CA LEU A 140 -4.95 12.79 4.51
C LEU A 140 -4.40 11.99 5.70
N MET A 141 -3.94 12.66 6.79
CA MET A 141 -3.43 12.00 7.99
C MET A 141 -4.50 11.10 8.64
N ILE A 142 -5.73 11.60 8.77
CA ILE A 142 -6.85 10.83 9.33
C ILE A 142 -7.21 9.66 8.43
N ARG A 143 -7.24 9.87 7.11
CA ARG A 143 -7.50 8.79 6.14
C ARG A 143 -6.46 7.68 6.22
N LEU A 144 -5.18 8.03 6.34
CA LEU A 144 -4.09 7.07 6.56
C LEU A 144 -4.26 6.30 7.88
N ALA A 145 -4.59 6.99 8.98
CA ALA A 145 -4.80 6.35 10.27
C ALA A 145 -6.00 5.38 10.23
N VAL A 146 -7.10 5.79 9.63
CA VAL A 146 -8.29 4.94 9.46
C VAL A 146 -7.97 3.73 8.58
N ALA A 147 -7.25 3.93 7.47
CA ALA A 147 -6.82 2.83 6.60
C ALA A 147 -5.92 1.84 7.34
N ALA A 148 -4.97 2.33 8.15
CA ALA A 148 -4.11 1.48 8.97
C ALA A 148 -4.92 0.64 9.97
N LEU A 149 -5.87 1.26 10.68
CA LEU A 149 -6.73 0.55 11.63
C LEU A 149 -7.59 -0.52 10.95
N ILE A 150 -8.23 -0.18 9.82
CA ILE A 150 -9.02 -1.13 9.04
C ILE A 150 -8.13 -2.29 8.57
N GLY A 151 -6.95 -2.00 8.05
CA GLY A 151 -6.01 -3.01 7.59
C GLY A 151 -5.57 -3.97 8.71
N ILE A 152 -5.28 -3.44 9.91
CA ILE A 152 -4.94 -4.26 11.09
C ILE A 152 -6.10 -5.20 11.43
N VAL A 153 -7.33 -4.70 11.47
CA VAL A 153 -8.52 -5.54 11.74
C VAL A 153 -8.67 -6.63 10.67
N LEU A 154 -8.44 -6.28 9.40
CA LEU A 154 -8.53 -7.23 8.29
C LEU A 154 -7.43 -8.30 8.35
N ILE A 155 -6.22 -8.00 8.84
CA ILE A 155 -5.16 -9.00 9.05
C ILE A 155 -5.63 -10.09 10.03
N PHE A 156 -6.30 -9.72 11.13
CA PHE A 156 -6.83 -10.72 12.06
C PHE A 156 -7.87 -11.63 11.40
N GLY A 157 -8.70 -11.07 10.51
CA GLY A 157 -9.62 -11.85 9.68
C GLY A 157 -8.90 -12.77 8.70
N ALA A 158 -7.93 -12.23 7.96
CA ALA A 158 -7.14 -12.98 6.99
C ALA A 158 -6.34 -14.11 7.63
N HIS A 159 -5.75 -13.88 8.81
CA HIS A 159 -5.05 -14.92 9.57
C HIS A 159 -5.99 -16.07 9.96
N ARG A 160 -7.22 -15.76 10.41
CA ARG A 160 -8.22 -16.80 10.70
C ARG A 160 -8.65 -17.59 9.47
N VAL A 161 -8.79 -16.93 8.33
CA VAL A 161 -9.10 -17.59 7.05
C VAL A 161 -7.93 -18.49 6.64
N PHE A 162 -6.69 -17.97 6.68
CA PHE A 162 -5.50 -18.75 6.37
C PHE A 162 -5.39 -20.01 7.25
N ALA A 163 -5.53 -19.87 8.57
CA ALA A 163 -5.46 -20.97 9.52
C ALA A 163 -6.54 -22.06 9.29
N ARG A 164 -7.74 -21.66 8.84
CA ARG A 164 -8.80 -22.62 8.48
C ARG A 164 -8.50 -23.36 7.18
N LEU A 165 -7.94 -22.67 6.21
CA LEU A 165 -7.60 -23.23 4.90
C LEU A 165 -6.37 -24.13 4.98
N GLU A 166 -5.42 -23.83 5.87
CA GLU A 166 -4.21 -24.64 6.10
C GLU A 166 -4.54 -26.08 6.50
N GLY A 167 -5.60 -26.27 7.28
CA GLY A 167 -6.09 -27.61 7.65
C GLY A 167 -6.49 -28.48 6.45
N ASN A 168 -6.90 -27.89 5.34
CA ASN A 168 -7.31 -28.58 4.12
C ASN A 168 -6.18 -28.74 3.09
N PHE A 169 -5.06 -28.02 3.24
CA PHE A 169 -3.91 -28.09 2.32
C PHE A 169 -3.28 -29.48 2.23
N ALA A 170 -3.41 -30.27 3.31
CA ALA A 170 -2.89 -31.63 3.35
C ALA A 170 -3.71 -32.64 2.50
N GLN A 171 -4.91 -32.27 2.06
CA GLN A 171 -5.80 -33.13 1.28
C GLN A 171 -5.67 -32.85 -0.24
N GLU A 172 -5.07 -31.73 -0.64
CA GLU A 172 -4.94 -31.28 -2.03
C GLU A 172 -3.53 -31.46 -2.61
N LEU A 173 -2.57 -31.95 -1.80
CA LEU A 173 -1.20 -32.34 -2.19
C LEU A 173 -1.07 -33.84 -2.30
#